data_b2df56a4abc748e8a992523d4022e344
#
_entry.id   b2df56a4abc748e8a992523d4022e344
#
_cell.length_a   1.000
_cell.length_b   1.000
_cell.length_c   1.000
_cell.angle_alpha   90.00
_cell.angle_beta   90.00
_cell.angle_gamma   90.00
#
_symmetry.space_group_name_H-M   'P 1'
#
loop_
_entity.id
_entity.type
_entity.pdbx_description
1 polymer ?
#
loop_
_entity_poly.entity_id
_entity_poly.type
_entity_poly.pdbx_seq_one_letter_code
_entity_poly.pdbx_strand_id
1 'polypeptide(L)'
;AYGSGEHDWDEAFGYYGAARNGNEFTDDEAVGKTPGEGFPEARDAYKNGYNDANADGSIDPRSEIFLGISQNCAKRDRLDIDGDGVGETNLSKEAFDAFVLGRHVISEATISGSMSDAQFEVVKAQAAIAGLAMEKCVAATAIHYINDIIADIGEFSDGKFASVSNFNNYTKHWGEMKGFA
;
A
#
# COMPACT_ATOMS: atom_id res chain seq x y z
N ALA A 1 -10.18 -18.23 -21.47
CA ALA A 1 -9.44 -17.19 -22.23
C ALA A 1 -9.25 -16.00 -21.30
N TYR A 2 -8.13 -15.29 -21.37
CA TYR A 2 -7.87 -14.05 -20.63
C TYR A 2 -8.49 -12.88 -21.41
N GLY A 3 -9.45 -12.19 -20.82
CA GLY A 3 -10.20 -11.11 -21.46
C GLY A 3 -9.58 -9.73 -21.23
N SER A 4 -10.01 -8.73 -22.04
CA SER A 4 -9.52 -7.35 -21.88
C SER A 4 -9.88 -6.75 -20.52
N GLY A 5 -11.08 -7.03 -19.99
CA GLY A 5 -11.47 -6.55 -18.66
C GLY A 5 -10.64 -7.14 -17.53
N GLU A 6 -10.19 -8.39 -17.68
CA GLU A 6 -9.24 -9.01 -16.75
C GLU A 6 -7.87 -8.34 -16.84
N HIS A 7 -7.40 -8.04 -18.05
CA HIS A 7 -6.13 -7.35 -18.28
C HIS A 7 -6.11 -5.96 -17.63
N ASP A 8 -7.12 -5.14 -17.91
CA ASP A 8 -7.19 -3.77 -17.38
C ASP A 8 -7.28 -3.76 -15.84
N TRP A 9 -7.99 -4.73 -15.27
CA TRP A 9 -8.10 -4.89 -13.82
C TRP A 9 -6.78 -5.33 -13.18
N ASP A 10 -6.09 -6.30 -13.78
CA ASP A 10 -4.80 -6.80 -13.33
C ASP A 10 -3.71 -5.71 -13.46
N GLU A 11 -3.79 -4.85 -14.48
CA GLU A 11 -2.92 -3.69 -14.62
C GLU A 11 -3.13 -2.69 -13.48
N ALA A 12 -4.39 -2.38 -13.14
CA ALA A 12 -4.70 -1.52 -12.01
C ALA A 12 -4.18 -2.10 -10.68
N PHE A 13 -4.30 -3.42 -10.46
CA PHE A 13 -3.70 -4.09 -9.32
C PHE A 13 -2.17 -3.99 -9.32
N GLY A 14 -1.53 -4.07 -10.48
CA GLY A 14 -0.09 -3.84 -10.64
C GLY A 14 0.34 -2.45 -10.20
N TYR A 15 -0.42 -1.40 -10.52
CA TYR A 15 -0.16 -0.04 -10.03
C TYR A 15 -0.38 0.10 -8.53
N TYR A 16 -1.31 -0.64 -7.95
CA TYR A 16 -1.47 -0.73 -6.50
C TYR A 16 -0.22 -1.34 -5.84
N GLY A 17 0.34 -2.40 -6.42
CA GLY A 17 1.66 -2.94 -6.09
C GLY A 17 1.70 -3.90 -4.91
N ALA A 18 0.59 -4.54 -4.55
CA ALA A 18 0.57 -5.56 -3.50
C ALA A 18 1.08 -6.92 -4.01
N ALA A 19 1.66 -7.70 -3.11
CA ALA A 19 1.93 -9.12 -3.35
C ALA A 19 0.61 -9.88 -3.60
N ARG A 20 0.65 -10.95 -4.42
CA ARG A 20 -0.54 -11.76 -4.77
C ARG A 20 -1.24 -12.33 -3.54
N ASN A 21 -0.47 -12.73 -2.54
CA ASN A 21 -0.96 -13.22 -1.25
C ASN A 21 -1.00 -12.12 -0.17
N GLY A 22 -1.29 -10.88 -0.55
CA GLY A 22 -1.19 -9.69 0.30
C GLY A 22 -1.96 -9.79 1.61
N ASN A 23 -3.11 -10.50 1.64
CA ASN A 23 -3.88 -10.73 2.86
C ASN A 23 -3.19 -11.65 3.89
N GLU A 24 -2.07 -12.28 3.54
CA GLU A 24 -1.28 -13.07 4.48
C GLU A 24 -0.23 -12.24 5.23
N PHE A 25 0.08 -11.04 4.73
CA PHE A 25 1.01 -10.11 5.37
C PHE A 25 0.34 -9.31 6.46
N THR A 26 1.05 -9.09 7.55
CA THR A 26 0.74 -7.98 8.46
C THR A 26 1.22 -6.65 7.85
N ASP A 27 0.70 -5.51 8.36
CA ASP A 27 1.16 -4.20 7.89
C ASP A 27 2.66 -3.98 8.16
N ASP A 28 3.18 -4.48 9.28
CA ASP A 28 4.62 -4.44 9.55
C ASP A 28 5.44 -5.22 8.53
N GLU A 29 5.00 -6.40 8.15
CA GLU A 29 5.65 -7.22 7.12
C GLU A 29 5.58 -6.55 5.74
N ALA A 30 4.42 -6.01 5.36
CA ALA A 30 4.23 -5.33 4.08
C ALA A 30 5.15 -4.09 3.94
N VAL A 31 5.46 -3.39 5.04
CA VAL A 31 6.42 -2.28 5.04
C VAL A 31 7.88 -2.70 5.23
N GLY A 32 8.15 -3.99 5.24
CA GLY A 32 9.51 -4.54 5.28
C GLY A 32 10.15 -4.62 6.64
N LYS A 33 9.35 -4.68 7.73
CA LYS A 33 9.89 -4.90 9.07
C LYS A 33 10.37 -6.33 9.25
N THR A 34 11.35 -6.48 10.15
CA THR A 34 11.96 -7.78 10.42
C THR A 34 11.73 -8.22 11.87
N PRO A 35 11.63 -9.53 12.15
CA PRO A 35 11.52 -10.03 13.50
C PRO A 35 12.68 -9.54 14.38
N GLY A 36 12.37 -9.18 15.63
CA GLY A 36 13.39 -8.77 16.60
C GLY A 36 13.78 -7.30 16.59
N GLU A 37 13.29 -6.49 15.64
CA GLU A 37 13.51 -5.03 15.58
C GLU A 37 12.39 -4.23 16.25
N GLY A 38 11.75 -4.79 17.27
CA GLY A 38 10.56 -4.19 17.90
C GLY A 38 9.25 -4.58 17.22
N PHE A 39 9.27 -5.56 16.31
CA PHE A 39 8.14 -6.07 15.54
C PHE A 39 7.98 -7.59 15.79
N PRO A 40 7.50 -8.01 16.97
CA PRO A 40 7.46 -9.43 17.35
C PRO A 40 6.50 -10.25 16.48
N GLU A 41 5.51 -9.61 15.88
CA GLU A 41 4.54 -10.26 14.99
C GLU A 41 5.07 -10.49 13.57
N ALA A 42 6.15 -9.81 13.17
CA ALA A 42 6.75 -9.98 11.84
C ALA A 42 7.42 -11.37 11.73
N ARG A 43 7.13 -12.07 10.64
CA ARG A 43 7.63 -13.44 10.37
C ARG A 43 8.84 -13.40 9.44
N ASP A 44 9.81 -14.30 9.66
CA ASP A 44 11.01 -14.39 8.81
C ASP A 44 10.70 -14.63 7.33
N ALA A 45 9.66 -15.39 7.04
CA ALA A 45 9.24 -15.70 5.67
C ALA A 45 8.63 -14.51 4.92
N TYR A 46 8.26 -13.44 5.64
CA TYR A 46 7.60 -12.23 5.10
C TYR A 46 8.41 -10.96 5.31
N LYS A 47 9.61 -11.07 5.87
CA LYS A 47 10.48 -9.91 6.11
C LYS A 47 10.84 -9.20 4.81
N ASN A 48 11.16 -7.91 4.93
CA ASN A 48 11.52 -7.03 3.81
C ASN A 48 10.38 -6.79 2.78
N GLY A 49 9.12 -7.08 3.14
CA GLY A 49 7.96 -6.83 2.29
C GLY A 49 7.79 -7.82 1.14
N TYR A 50 8.39 -9.00 1.22
CA TYR A 50 8.21 -10.06 0.22
C TYR A 50 8.05 -11.45 0.86
N ASN A 51 7.49 -12.39 0.10
CA ASN A 51 7.37 -13.79 0.46
C ASN A 51 7.45 -14.67 -0.79
N ASP A 52 8.29 -15.70 -0.76
CA ASP A 52 8.34 -16.75 -1.79
C ASP A 52 7.10 -17.65 -1.64
N ALA A 53 5.97 -17.19 -2.19
CA ALA A 53 4.67 -17.82 -2.03
C ALA A 53 4.53 -19.13 -2.80
N ASN A 54 5.32 -19.31 -3.86
CA ASN A 54 5.31 -20.52 -4.69
C ASN A 54 6.41 -21.53 -4.29
N ALA A 55 7.28 -21.16 -3.32
CA ALA A 55 8.38 -21.94 -2.79
C ALA A 55 9.38 -22.42 -3.86
N ASP A 56 9.66 -21.59 -4.88
CA ASP A 56 10.62 -21.91 -5.92
C ASP A 56 12.07 -21.48 -5.59
N GLY A 57 12.26 -20.79 -4.47
CA GLY A 57 13.56 -20.33 -3.96
C GLY A 57 13.99 -18.98 -4.52
N SER A 58 13.11 -18.28 -5.24
CA SER A 58 13.33 -16.91 -5.75
C SER A 58 12.13 -16.03 -5.47
N ILE A 59 12.34 -14.70 -5.49
CA ILE A 59 11.24 -13.73 -5.34
C ILE A 59 10.88 -13.16 -6.71
N ASP A 60 9.64 -13.37 -7.15
CA ASP A 60 9.10 -12.70 -8.33
C ASP A 60 8.61 -11.28 -7.96
N PRO A 61 9.30 -10.21 -8.40
CA PRO A 61 8.92 -8.84 -8.05
C PRO A 61 7.56 -8.41 -8.63
N ARG A 62 6.96 -9.20 -9.52
CA ARG A 62 5.63 -8.93 -10.10
C ARG A 62 4.48 -9.47 -9.24
N SER A 63 4.76 -10.39 -8.32
CA SER A 63 3.70 -11.10 -7.60
C SER A 63 3.97 -11.37 -6.12
N GLU A 64 5.20 -11.20 -5.64
CA GLU A 64 5.63 -11.68 -4.32
C GLU A 64 6.22 -10.58 -3.42
N ILE A 65 6.09 -9.31 -3.81
CA ILE A 65 6.62 -8.18 -3.07
C ILE A 65 5.58 -7.04 -2.97
N PHE A 66 5.58 -6.34 -1.84
CA PHE A 66 4.85 -5.09 -1.68
C PHE A 66 5.66 -3.91 -2.20
N LEU A 67 5.06 -3.10 -3.07
CA LEU A 67 5.67 -1.92 -3.70
C LEU A 67 4.67 -0.75 -3.78
N GLY A 68 5.20 0.46 -3.96
CA GLY A 68 4.40 1.62 -4.36
C GLY A 68 3.29 1.99 -3.38
N ILE A 69 2.05 2.07 -3.87
CA ILE A 69 0.89 2.56 -3.10
C ILE A 69 0.56 1.59 -1.98
N SER A 70 0.55 0.27 -2.22
CA SER A 70 0.19 -0.72 -1.21
C SER A 70 1.11 -0.67 0.01
N GLN A 71 2.42 -0.47 -0.20
CA GLN A 71 3.37 -0.31 0.89
C GLN A 71 3.11 0.99 1.68
N ASN A 72 2.69 2.08 1.01
CA ASN A 72 2.34 3.32 1.69
C ASN A 72 1.01 3.20 2.45
N CYS A 73 0.04 2.43 1.94
CA CYS A 73 -1.16 2.08 2.71
C CYS A 73 -0.79 1.38 4.02
N ALA A 74 -0.03 0.28 3.95
CA ALA A 74 0.41 -0.45 5.14
C ALA A 74 1.21 0.43 6.12
N LYS A 75 2.02 1.38 5.62
CA LYS A 75 2.69 2.37 6.48
C LYS A 75 1.73 3.26 7.26
N ARG A 76 0.55 3.54 6.73
CA ARG A 76 -0.47 4.34 7.42
C ARG A 76 -1.30 3.47 8.35
N ASP A 77 -1.70 2.29 7.88
CA ASP A 77 -2.55 1.36 8.63
C ASP A 77 -1.91 0.89 9.93
N ARG A 78 -0.60 0.69 9.96
CA ARG A 78 0.15 0.29 11.16
C ARG A 78 0.30 1.36 12.24
N LEU A 79 -0.17 2.59 12.01
CA LEU A 79 -0.08 3.66 12.98
C LEU A 79 -1.17 3.50 14.04
N ASP A 80 -0.73 3.25 15.25
CA ASP A 80 -1.53 3.22 16.48
C ASP A 80 -1.37 4.57 17.16
N ILE A 81 -2.38 5.46 17.01
CA ILE A 81 -2.31 6.84 17.49
C ILE A 81 -2.77 6.94 18.94
N ASP A 82 -3.74 6.13 19.34
CA ASP A 82 -4.31 6.15 20.69
C ASP A 82 -3.66 5.14 21.66
N GLY A 83 -2.82 4.25 21.16
CA GLY A 83 -2.02 3.32 21.95
C GLY A 83 -2.78 2.07 22.40
N ASP A 84 -3.85 1.71 21.70
CA ASP A 84 -4.65 0.52 22.00
C ASP A 84 -4.11 -0.78 21.36
N GLY A 85 -3.06 -0.67 20.56
CA GLY A 85 -2.41 -1.78 19.85
C GLY A 85 -3.04 -2.10 18.49
N VAL A 86 -3.98 -1.27 18.00
CA VAL A 86 -4.65 -1.44 16.73
C VAL A 86 -4.42 -0.21 15.85
N GLY A 87 -4.16 -0.42 14.56
CA GLY A 87 -4.04 0.70 13.61
C GLY A 87 -5.39 1.38 13.36
N GLU A 88 -5.36 2.69 13.15
CA GLU A 88 -6.57 3.53 12.99
C GLU A 88 -7.28 3.33 11.64
N THR A 89 -6.62 2.72 10.69
CA THR A 89 -7.13 2.48 9.34
C THR A 89 -6.77 1.08 8.87
N ASN A 90 -7.43 0.59 7.82
CA ASN A 90 -7.12 -0.67 7.16
C ASN A 90 -7.26 -0.52 5.64
N LEU A 91 -6.64 0.53 5.11
CA LEU A 91 -6.74 0.94 3.71
C LEU A 91 -6.07 -0.07 2.77
N SER A 92 -4.99 -0.71 3.23
CA SER A 92 -4.30 -1.77 2.49
C SER A 92 -5.25 -2.95 2.23
N LYS A 93 -5.96 -3.40 3.25
CA LYS A 93 -6.92 -4.50 3.13
C LYS A 93 -8.17 -4.09 2.35
N GLU A 94 -8.71 -2.88 2.56
CA GLU A 94 -9.85 -2.37 1.79
C GLU A 94 -9.58 -2.41 0.29
N ALA A 95 -8.41 -1.91 -0.14
CA ALA A 95 -8.01 -1.92 -1.55
C ALA A 95 -7.79 -3.36 -2.06
N PHE A 96 -7.05 -4.18 -1.31
CA PHE A 96 -6.74 -5.54 -1.71
C PHE A 96 -8.00 -6.40 -1.89
N ASP A 97 -8.91 -6.40 -0.92
CA ASP A 97 -10.15 -7.17 -0.98
C ASP A 97 -11.04 -6.71 -2.14
N ALA A 98 -11.09 -5.41 -2.41
CA ALA A 98 -11.82 -4.87 -3.55
C ALA A 98 -11.23 -5.35 -4.88
N PHE A 99 -9.91 -5.37 -5.02
CA PHE A 99 -9.25 -5.92 -6.20
C PHE A 99 -9.54 -7.41 -6.39
N VAL A 100 -9.46 -8.20 -5.32
CA VAL A 100 -9.74 -9.65 -5.37
C VAL A 100 -11.19 -9.92 -5.78
N LEU A 101 -12.15 -9.25 -5.14
CA LEU A 101 -13.58 -9.46 -5.45
C LEU A 101 -13.93 -9.00 -6.86
N GLY A 102 -13.47 -7.82 -7.27
CA GLY A 102 -13.69 -7.31 -8.63
C GLY A 102 -13.13 -8.25 -9.70
N ARG A 103 -11.90 -8.74 -9.49
CA ARG A 103 -11.24 -9.70 -10.37
C ARG A 103 -11.98 -11.03 -10.47
N HIS A 104 -12.51 -11.52 -9.35
CA HIS A 104 -13.31 -12.74 -9.32
C HIS A 104 -14.58 -12.59 -10.20
N VAL A 105 -15.34 -11.51 -10.03
CA VAL A 105 -16.56 -11.24 -10.80
C VAL A 105 -16.27 -11.10 -12.30
N ILE A 106 -15.19 -10.42 -12.67
CA ILE A 106 -14.75 -10.29 -14.07
C ILE A 106 -14.41 -11.66 -14.66
N SER A 107 -13.71 -12.50 -13.91
CA SER A 107 -13.36 -13.87 -14.37
C SER A 107 -14.60 -14.72 -14.60
N GLU A 108 -15.58 -14.69 -13.70
CA GLU A 108 -16.84 -15.40 -13.87
C GLU A 108 -17.60 -14.93 -15.13
N ALA A 109 -17.64 -13.61 -15.36
CA ALA A 109 -18.23 -13.04 -16.56
C ALA A 109 -17.48 -13.47 -17.83
N THR A 110 -16.14 -13.52 -17.81
CA THR A 110 -15.33 -14.01 -18.93
C THR A 110 -15.61 -15.47 -19.24
N ILE A 111 -15.74 -16.31 -18.21
CA ILE A 111 -16.05 -17.75 -18.37
C ILE A 111 -17.46 -17.94 -18.95
N SER A 112 -18.43 -17.16 -18.49
CA SER A 112 -19.82 -17.22 -18.98
C SER A 112 -20.01 -16.59 -20.36
N GLY A 113 -19.04 -15.84 -20.85
CA GLY A 113 -19.04 -15.16 -22.16
C GLY A 113 -19.75 -13.79 -22.18
N SER A 114 -20.31 -13.34 -21.05
CA SER A 114 -20.90 -12.01 -20.92
C SER A 114 -20.99 -11.59 -19.45
N MET A 115 -20.92 -10.28 -19.21
CA MET A 115 -21.13 -9.67 -17.90
C MET A 115 -22.60 -9.21 -17.80
N SER A 116 -23.29 -9.60 -16.75
CA SER A 116 -24.62 -9.08 -16.44
C SER A 116 -24.55 -7.68 -15.84
N ASP A 117 -25.65 -6.92 -15.89
CA ASP A 117 -25.74 -5.60 -15.27
C ASP A 117 -25.42 -5.66 -13.75
N ALA A 118 -25.88 -6.70 -13.07
CA ALA A 118 -25.61 -6.89 -11.65
C ALA A 118 -24.11 -7.10 -11.37
N GLN A 119 -23.43 -7.91 -12.19
CA GLN A 119 -21.97 -8.10 -12.08
C GLN A 119 -21.21 -6.81 -12.38
N PHE A 120 -21.66 -6.05 -13.39
CA PHE A 120 -21.05 -4.76 -13.73
C PHE A 120 -21.14 -3.76 -12.57
N GLU A 121 -22.30 -3.66 -11.89
CA GLU A 121 -22.45 -2.79 -10.73
C GLU A 121 -21.56 -3.23 -9.55
N VAL A 122 -21.34 -4.54 -9.36
CA VAL A 122 -20.37 -5.02 -8.36
C VAL A 122 -18.96 -4.60 -8.74
N VAL A 123 -18.51 -4.83 -9.97
CA VAL A 123 -17.16 -4.44 -10.43
C VAL A 123 -16.94 -2.93 -10.26
N LYS A 124 -17.92 -2.14 -10.67
CA LYS A 124 -17.87 -0.67 -10.51
C LYS A 124 -17.79 -0.23 -9.05
N ALA A 125 -18.53 -0.89 -8.16
CA ALA A 125 -18.43 -0.61 -6.72
C ALA A 125 -17.05 -0.97 -6.16
N GLN A 126 -16.48 -2.12 -6.57
CA GLN A 126 -15.12 -2.52 -6.12
C GLN A 126 -14.05 -1.57 -6.68
N ALA A 127 -14.16 -1.12 -7.92
CA ALA A 127 -13.26 -0.09 -8.47
C ALA A 127 -13.30 1.21 -7.67
N ALA A 128 -14.49 1.65 -7.25
CA ALA A 128 -14.64 2.84 -6.42
C ALA A 128 -14.02 2.66 -5.02
N ILE A 129 -14.19 1.48 -4.40
CA ILE A 129 -13.58 1.17 -3.09
C ILE A 129 -12.06 1.17 -3.20
N ALA A 130 -11.49 0.43 -4.16
CA ALA A 130 -10.04 0.36 -4.36
C ALA A 130 -9.46 1.74 -4.66
N GLY A 131 -10.07 2.51 -5.57
CA GLY A 131 -9.63 3.87 -5.91
C GLY A 131 -9.64 4.80 -4.71
N LEU A 132 -10.74 4.82 -3.93
CA LEU A 132 -10.85 5.66 -2.75
C LEU A 132 -9.83 5.29 -1.65
N ALA A 133 -9.58 4.00 -1.43
CA ALA A 133 -8.58 3.54 -0.48
C ALA A 133 -7.18 4.00 -0.91
N MET A 134 -6.82 3.85 -2.19
CA MET A 134 -5.54 4.32 -2.75
C MET A 134 -5.39 5.84 -2.63
N GLU A 135 -6.43 6.62 -2.95
CA GLU A 135 -6.43 8.08 -2.78
C GLU A 135 -6.20 8.49 -1.32
N LYS A 136 -6.87 7.81 -0.37
CA LYS A 136 -6.65 8.04 1.06
C LYS A 136 -5.21 7.75 1.48
N CYS A 137 -4.60 6.67 0.98
CA CYS A 137 -3.20 6.33 1.26
C CYS A 137 -2.25 7.43 0.76
N VAL A 138 -2.46 7.91 -0.45
CA VAL A 138 -1.66 8.99 -1.05
C VAL A 138 -1.81 10.28 -0.24
N ALA A 139 -3.06 10.67 0.07
CA ALA A 139 -3.35 11.86 0.87
C ALA A 139 -2.73 11.78 2.27
N ALA A 140 -2.90 10.65 2.96
CA ALA A 140 -2.32 10.45 4.29
C ALA A 140 -0.79 10.47 4.26
N THR A 141 -0.17 9.97 3.18
CA THR A 141 1.28 10.03 3.00
C THR A 141 1.76 11.47 2.74
N ALA A 142 1.03 12.25 1.94
CA ALA A 142 1.33 13.67 1.75
C ALA A 142 1.22 14.45 3.06
N ILE A 143 0.17 14.21 3.85
CA ILE A 143 -0.02 14.83 5.18
C ILE A 143 1.13 14.47 6.13
N HIS A 144 1.56 13.21 6.14
CA HIS A 144 2.71 12.79 6.94
C HIS A 144 3.96 13.62 6.62
N TYR A 145 4.33 13.78 5.35
CA TYR A 145 5.49 14.58 4.97
C TYR A 145 5.30 16.08 5.20
N ILE A 146 4.07 16.60 5.15
CA ILE A 146 3.79 17.99 5.58
C ILE A 146 4.14 18.16 7.06
N ASN A 147 3.73 17.21 7.90
CA ASN A 147 4.04 17.26 9.34
C ASN A 147 5.55 17.15 9.62
N ASP A 148 6.25 16.27 8.88
CA ASP A 148 7.71 16.15 8.99
C ASP A 148 8.41 17.46 8.57
N ILE A 149 7.97 18.12 7.50
CA ILE A 149 8.50 19.42 7.08
C ILE A 149 8.27 20.48 8.15
N ILE A 150 7.08 20.51 8.77
CA ILE A 150 6.77 21.43 9.87
C ILE A 150 7.71 21.18 11.06
N ALA A 151 7.99 19.92 11.39
CA ALA A 151 8.94 19.57 12.43
C ALA A 151 10.35 20.02 12.10
N ASP A 152 10.82 19.78 10.87
CA ASP A 152 12.15 20.23 10.41
C ASP A 152 12.29 21.75 10.47
N ILE A 153 11.24 22.52 10.11
CA ILE A 153 11.22 23.99 10.21
C ILE A 153 11.26 24.41 11.69
N GLY A 154 10.63 23.67 12.59
CA GLY A 154 10.66 23.90 14.02
C GLY A 154 12.07 23.83 14.64
N GLU A 155 12.99 23.14 13.97
CA GLU A 155 14.41 23.07 14.40
C GLU A 155 15.23 24.28 13.96
N PHE A 156 14.72 25.17 13.09
CA PHE A 156 15.46 26.31 12.59
C PHE A 156 15.89 27.24 13.73
N SER A 157 17.11 27.77 13.64
CA SER A 157 17.67 28.76 14.54
C SER A 157 18.09 30.00 13.76
N ASP A 158 17.65 31.18 14.19
CA ASP A 158 17.92 32.47 13.53
C ASP A 158 17.55 32.47 12.01
N GLY A 159 16.47 31.78 11.66
CA GLY A 159 15.99 31.65 10.29
C GLY A 159 16.87 30.79 9.37
N LYS A 160 17.70 29.93 9.95
CA LYS A 160 18.62 29.02 9.25
C LYS A 160 18.43 27.58 9.71
N PHE A 161 18.84 26.64 8.87
CA PHE A 161 18.93 25.23 9.27
C PHE A 161 19.85 25.06 10.48
N ALA A 162 19.39 24.36 11.50
CA ALA A 162 20.15 24.13 12.74
C ALA A 162 21.42 23.29 12.50
N SER A 163 21.39 22.42 11.49
CA SER A 163 22.49 21.52 11.13
C SER A 163 22.38 21.04 9.68
N VAL A 164 23.43 20.38 9.18
CA VAL A 164 23.42 19.68 7.90
C VAL A 164 22.38 18.55 7.91
N SER A 165 22.19 17.85 9.03
CA SER A 165 21.17 16.81 9.17
C SER A 165 19.77 17.41 9.02
N ASN A 166 19.47 18.53 9.67
CA ASN A 166 18.18 19.22 9.55
C ASN A 166 17.93 19.69 8.09
N PHE A 167 18.93 20.23 7.39
CA PHE A 167 18.84 20.54 5.97
C PHE A 167 18.51 19.31 5.11
N ASN A 168 19.21 18.19 5.35
CA ASN A 168 19.01 16.96 4.60
C ASN A 168 17.61 16.36 4.83
N ASN A 169 17.13 16.35 6.09
CA ASN A 169 15.78 15.90 6.43
C ASN A 169 14.73 16.77 5.73
N TYR A 170 14.80 18.08 5.88
CA TYR A 170 13.89 19.02 5.24
C TYR A 170 13.82 18.80 3.72
N THR A 171 14.96 18.73 3.04
CA THR A 171 14.99 18.58 1.57
C THR A 171 14.44 17.22 1.14
N LYS A 172 14.70 16.16 1.90
CA LYS A 172 14.13 14.82 1.69
C LYS A 172 12.61 14.86 1.84
N HIS A 173 12.10 15.31 2.99
CA HIS A 173 10.65 15.33 3.26
C HIS A 173 9.90 16.24 2.28
N TRP A 174 10.50 17.39 1.88
CA TRP A 174 9.95 18.25 0.86
C TRP A 174 9.84 17.55 -0.50
N GLY A 175 10.88 16.83 -0.91
CA GLY A 175 10.89 16.04 -2.16
C GLY A 175 9.85 14.94 -2.16
N GLU A 176 9.74 14.20 -1.04
CA GLU A 176 8.76 13.12 -0.86
C GLU A 176 7.33 13.68 -0.84
N MET A 177 7.06 14.77 -0.12
CA MET A 177 5.76 15.43 -0.14
C MET A 177 5.34 15.80 -1.57
N LYS A 178 6.22 16.42 -2.34
CA LYS A 178 5.94 16.78 -3.74
C LYS A 178 5.69 15.59 -4.66
N GLY A 179 6.23 14.42 -4.32
CA GLY A 179 6.00 13.19 -5.07
C GLY A 179 4.60 12.60 -4.85
N PHE A 180 3.95 12.93 -3.72
CA PHE A 180 2.61 12.47 -3.35
C PHE A 180 1.51 13.52 -3.55
N ALA A 181 1.85 14.80 -3.75
CA ALA A 181 0.92 15.91 -3.98
C ALA A 181 0.68 16.15 -5.48
#